data_e0378604bc970600a43bef2edf11a592
#
_entry.id   e0378604bc970600a43bef2edf11a592
#
_cell.length_a   1.000
_cell.length_b   1.000
_cell.length_c   1.000
_cell.angle_alpha   90.00
_cell.angle_beta   90.00
_cell.angle_gamma   90.00
#
_symmetry.space_group_name_H-M   'P 1'
#
loop_
_entity.id
_entity.type
_entity.pdbx_description
1 polymer ?
#
loop_
_entity_poly.entity_id
_entity_poly.type
_entity_poly.pdbx_seq_one_letter_code
_entity_poly.pdbx_strand_id
1 'polypeptide(L)'
;LWIELPVSDLDRALRFYRGVFGLTDTPLYDEPPALIAVLLPSDKALRAPGVSLIKSPLHHPADGGALVNFHVDTHQALEAALTAVAALGGTVDTPVIDMGDGVRYVNLLDCEGNRIALSSYEPLPEE
;
A
#
# COMPACT_ATOMS: atom_id res chain seq x y z
N LEU A 1 -4.24 14.24 -7.98
CA LEU A 1 -3.79 12.94 -8.43
C LEU A 1 -4.51 11.84 -7.68
N TRP A 2 -4.93 10.83 -8.40
CA TRP A 2 -5.65 9.68 -7.87
C TRP A 2 -5.01 8.40 -8.38
N ILE A 3 -4.74 7.45 -7.48
CA ILE A 3 -4.10 6.18 -7.81
C ILE A 3 -5.07 5.04 -7.53
N GLU A 4 -5.22 4.13 -8.48
CA GLU A 4 -6.07 2.95 -8.33
C GLU A 4 -5.23 1.69 -8.45
N LEU A 5 -5.36 0.80 -7.44
CA LEU A 5 -4.72 -0.51 -7.45
C LEU A 5 -5.76 -1.57 -7.86
N PRO A 6 -5.53 -2.30 -8.94
CA PRO A 6 -6.44 -3.37 -9.35
C PRO A 6 -6.47 -4.50 -8.34
N VAL A 7 -7.66 -5.03 -8.08
CA VAL A 7 -7.83 -6.20 -7.22
C VAL A 7 -8.84 -7.16 -7.86
N SER A 8 -8.70 -8.45 -7.59
CA SER A 8 -9.66 -9.45 -8.03
C SER A 8 -10.68 -9.82 -6.96
N ASP A 9 -10.33 -9.66 -5.69
CA ASP A 9 -11.20 -9.90 -4.54
C ASP A 9 -11.11 -8.70 -3.60
N LEU A 10 -12.15 -7.84 -3.65
CA LEU A 10 -12.13 -6.58 -2.91
C LEU A 10 -12.14 -6.80 -1.40
N ASP A 11 -12.90 -7.77 -0.90
CA ASP A 11 -12.97 -8.04 0.54
C ASP A 11 -11.62 -8.52 1.08
N ARG A 12 -10.97 -9.41 0.36
CA ARG A 12 -9.63 -9.89 0.72
C ARG A 12 -8.61 -8.76 0.69
N ALA A 13 -8.62 -7.94 -0.35
CA ALA A 13 -7.70 -6.81 -0.48
C ALA A 13 -7.92 -5.77 0.62
N LEU A 14 -9.18 -5.47 0.95
CA LEU A 14 -9.49 -4.56 2.05
C LEU A 14 -8.97 -5.06 3.38
N ARG A 15 -9.15 -6.35 3.66
CA ARG A 15 -8.63 -6.95 4.90
C ARG A 15 -7.11 -6.80 4.98
N PHE A 16 -6.43 -7.02 3.86
CA PHE A 16 -4.98 -6.85 3.76
C PHE A 16 -4.56 -5.41 4.06
N TYR A 17 -5.09 -4.45 3.30
CA TYR A 17 -4.66 -3.05 3.43
C TYR A 17 -5.07 -2.42 4.75
N ARG A 18 -6.24 -2.75 5.28
CA ARG A 18 -6.65 -2.32 6.61
C ARG A 18 -5.72 -2.86 7.69
N GLY A 19 -5.35 -4.13 7.59
CA GLY A 19 -4.47 -4.76 8.57
C GLY A 19 -3.04 -4.27 8.51
N VAL A 20 -2.51 -4.05 7.30
CA VAL A 20 -1.12 -3.59 7.12
C VAL A 20 -0.94 -2.15 7.59
N PHE A 21 -1.88 -1.27 7.24
CA PHE A 21 -1.74 0.17 7.48
C PHE A 21 -2.63 0.70 8.62
N GLY A 22 -3.38 -0.16 9.30
CA GLY A 22 -4.24 0.26 10.39
C GLY A 22 -5.40 1.17 9.97
N LEU A 23 -5.91 0.98 8.76
CA LEU A 23 -6.99 1.82 8.24
C LEU A 23 -8.33 1.40 8.82
N THR A 24 -9.16 2.37 9.20
CA THR A 24 -10.48 2.13 9.77
C THR A 24 -11.61 2.65 8.91
N ASP A 25 -11.38 3.72 8.14
CA ASP A 25 -12.38 4.33 7.28
C ASP A 25 -11.98 4.11 5.82
N THR A 26 -12.65 3.16 5.17
CA THR A 26 -12.38 2.78 3.78
C THR A 26 -13.71 2.73 3.02
N PRO A 27 -14.26 3.89 2.64
CA PRO A 27 -15.58 3.94 2.01
C PRO A 27 -15.64 3.18 0.70
N LEU A 28 -16.77 2.54 0.46
CA LEU A 28 -17.04 1.75 -0.74
C LEU A 28 -17.96 2.50 -1.68
N TYR A 29 -17.65 2.42 -2.96
CA TYR A 29 -18.48 2.97 -4.04
C TYR A 29 -18.80 1.87 -5.03
N ASP A 30 -20.08 1.64 -5.27
CA ASP A 30 -20.56 0.70 -6.26
C ASP A 30 -20.88 1.48 -7.53
N GLU A 31 -19.93 1.48 -8.46
CA GLU A 31 -20.02 2.21 -9.74
C GLU A 31 -19.92 1.19 -10.89
N PRO A 32 -21.02 0.44 -11.17
CA PRO A 32 -20.93 -0.63 -12.16
C PRO A 32 -20.33 -0.17 -13.49
N PRO A 33 -19.43 -0.98 -14.10
CA PRO A 33 -19.02 -2.33 -13.69
C PRO A 33 -17.94 -2.40 -12.62
N ALA A 34 -17.60 -1.29 -11.95
CA ALA A 34 -16.53 -1.22 -10.97
C ALA A 34 -17.06 -1.21 -9.53
N LEU A 35 -16.29 -1.83 -8.63
CA LEU A 35 -16.40 -1.67 -7.19
C LEU A 35 -15.11 -1.00 -6.71
N ILE A 36 -15.24 0.06 -5.94
CA ILE A 36 -14.11 0.89 -5.51
C ILE A 36 -14.11 1.03 -3.98
N ALA A 37 -12.96 0.80 -3.37
CA ALA A 37 -12.74 1.09 -1.95
C ALA A 37 -11.65 2.14 -1.80
N VAL A 38 -11.95 3.25 -1.14
CA VAL A 38 -10.96 4.31 -0.91
C VAL A 38 -10.12 3.96 0.30
N LEU A 39 -8.82 3.78 0.12
CA LEU A 39 -7.88 3.53 1.20
C LEU A 39 -7.41 4.84 1.84
N LEU A 40 -6.96 5.76 1.00
CA LEU A 40 -6.44 7.05 1.42
C LEU A 40 -7.13 8.14 0.60
N PRO A 41 -7.81 9.10 1.28
CA PRO A 41 -8.44 10.19 0.55
C PRO A 41 -7.39 11.14 -0.03
N SER A 42 -7.74 11.79 -1.14
CA SER A 42 -6.89 12.84 -1.70
C SER A 42 -6.86 14.02 -0.74
N ASP A 43 -5.66 14.50 -0.42
CA ASP A 43 -5.46 15.72 0.37
C ASP A 43 -5.06 16.85 -0.57
N LYS A 44 -6.05 17.69 -0.92
CA LYS A 44 -5.83 18.79 -1.84
C LYS A 44 -4.96 19.89 -1.27
N ALA A 45 -4.99 20.08 0.07
CA ALA A 45 -4.18 21.09 0.74
C ALA A 45 -2.70 20.73 0.72
N LEU A 46 -2.38 19.46 0.98
CA LEU A 46 -1.01 18.95 0.96
C LEU A 46 -0.62 18.35 -0.40
N ARG A 47 -1.57 18.32 -1.35
CA ARG A 47 -1.40 17.72 -2.69
C ARG A 47 -1.05 16.23 -2.66
N ALA A 48 -1.42 15.55 -1.58
CA ALA A 48 -1.25 14.11 -1.50
C ALA A 48 -2.25 13.41 -2.43
N PRO A 49 -1.81 12.35 -3.15
CA PRO A 49 -2.74 11.59 -3.99
C PRO A 49 -3.68 10.75 -3.13
N GLY A 50 -4.89 10.55 -3.62
CA GLY A 50 -5.77 9.51 -3.08
C GLY A 50 -5.38 8.15 -3.63
N VAL A 51 -5.66 7.09 -2.87
CA VAL A 51 -5.40 5.72 -3.28
C VAL A 51 -6.67 4.89 -3.06
N SER A 52 -7.10 4.19 -4.10
CA SER A 52 -8.24 3.28 -4.05
C SER A 52 -7.88 1.89 -4.52
N LEU A 53 -8.62 0.90 -4.03
CA LEU A 53 -8.67 -0.42 -4.64
C LEU A 53 -9.82 -0.44 -5.64
N ILE A 54 -9.62 -1.05 -6.81
CA ILE A 54 -10.65 -1.15 -7.84
C ILE A 54 -10.79 -2.58 -8.33
N LYS A 55 -12.02 -3.09 -8.29
CA LYS A 55 -12.39 -4.35 -8.93
C LYS A 55 -13.25 -4.04 -10.13
N SER A 56 -12.79 -4.39 -11.33
CA SER A 56 -13.55 -4.22 -12.56
C SER A 56 -13.05 -5.18 -13.64
N PRO A 57 -13.86 -5.44 -14.69
CA PRO A 57 -13.40 -6.28 -15.81
C PRO A 57 -12.22 -5.70 -16.59
N LEU A 58 -11.95 -4.38 -16.45
CA LEU A 58 -10.88 -3.69 -17.18
C LEU A 58 -9.57 -3.63 -16.40
N HIS A 59 -9.57 -4.00 -15.13
CA HIS A 59 -8.42 -3.81 -14.24
C HIS A 59 -7.98 -5.15 -13.66
N HIS A 60 -6.70 -5.48 -13.81
CA HIS A 60 -6.14 -6.75 -13.35
C HIS A 60 -4.90 -6.50 -12.50
N PRO A 61 -4.77 -7.20 -11.34
CA PRO A 61 -3.54 -7.12 -10.56
C PRO A 61 -2.32 -7.52 -11.38
N ALA A 62 -1.19 -6.86 -11.12
CA ALA A 62 0.06 -7.12 -11.82
C ALA A 62 1.26 -6.87 -10.90
N ASP A 63 2.35 -7.61 -11.15
CA ASP A 63 3.61 -7.47 -10.42
C ASP A 63 4.62 -6.58 -11.14
N GLY A 64 4.23 -5.94 -12.23
CA GLY A 64 5.05 -5.04 -13.03
C GLY A 64 4.35 -3.73 -13.32
N GLY A 65 5.07 -2.81 -13.94
CA GLY A 65 4.57 -1.48 -14.29
C GLY A 65 4.82 -0.44 -13.21
N ALA A 66 3.87 0.48 -13.04
CA ALA A 66 4.00 1.54 -12.02
C ALA A 66 4.03 0.95 -10.62
N LEU A 67 4.83 1.56 -9.74
CA LEU A 67 5.00 1.12 -8.36
C LEU A 67 4.41 2.16 -7.42
N VAL A 68 3.51 1.73 -6.54
CA VAL A 68 2.99 2.58 -5.47
C VAL A 68 3.83 2.35 -4.21
N ASN A 69 4.41 3.42 -3.69
CA ASN A 69 5.21 3.39 -2.49
C ASN A 69 4.41 4.00 -1.34
N PHE A 70 4.10 3.18 -0.33
CA PHE A 70 3.39 3.63 0.87
C PHE A 70 4.42 4.01 1.94
N HIS A 71 4.30 5.23 2.45
CA HIS A 71 5.16 5.69 3.53
C HIS A 71 4.56 5.34 4.88
N VAL A 72 5.39 4.84 5.79
CA VAL A 72 5.06 4.64 7.21
C VAL A 72 6.02 5.46 8.07
N ASP A 73 5.56 5.91 9.25
CA ASP A 73 6.22 6.98 9.98
C ASP A 73 7.56 6.61 10.60
N THR A 74 7.74 5.35 11.02
CA THR A 74 8.94 4.92 11.74
C THR A 74 9.46 3.61 11.19
N HIS A 75 10.74 3.30 11.47
CA HIS A 75 11.30 2.00 11.10
C HIS A 75 10.59 0.85 11.85
N GLN A 76 10.18 1.08 13.09
CA GLN A 76 9.40 0.11 13.84
C GLN A 76 8.04 -0.15 13.18
N ALA A 77 7.38 0.89 12.70
CA ALA A 77 6.12 0.76 11.97
C ALA A 77 6.31 -0.02 10.66
N LEU A 78 7.45 0.15 9.98
CA LEU A 78 7.80 -0.63 8.80
C LEU A 78 7.91 -2.12 9.13
N GLU A 79 8.62 -2.47 10.19
CA GLU A 79 8.76 -3.88 10.61
C GLU A 79 7.40 -4.49 10.99
N ALA A 80 6.57 -3.73 11.71
CA ALA A 80 5.22 -4.18 12.05
C ALA A 80 4.36 -4.40 10.80
N ALA A 81 4.46 -3.50 9.82
CA ALA A 81 3.72 -3.62 8.56
C ALA A 81 4.18 -4.86 7.79
N LEU A 82 5.48 -5.16 7.75
CA LEU A 82 6.00 -6.35 7.06
C LEU A 82 5.51 -7.64 7.71
N THR A 83 5.42 -7.68 9.04
CA THR A 83 4.84 -8.81 9.76
C THR A 83 3.37 -8.99 9.37
N ALA A 84 2.61 -7.90 9.30
CA ALA A 84 1.21 -7.93 8.88
C ALA A 84 1.05 -8.37 7.42
N VAL A 85 1.93 -7.93 6.53
CA VAL A 85 1.93 -8.35 5.12
C VAL A 85 1.99 -9.87 5.03
N ALA A 86 2.94 -10.49 5.71
CA ALA A 86 3.10 -11.95 5.68
C ALA A 86 1.87 -12.65 6.27
N ALA A 87 1.30 -12.13 7.36
CA ALA A 87 0.14 -12.72 8.02
C ALA A 87 -1.14 -12.61 7.19
N LEU A 88 -1.24 -11.60 6.33
CA LEU A 88 -2.47 -11.28 5.59
C LEU A 88 -2.40 -11.66 4.10
N GLY A 89 -1.47 -12.54 3.74
CA GLY A 89 -1.43 -13.15 2.42
C GLY A 89 -0.54 -12.44 1.40
N GLY A 90 0.20 -11.42 1.80
CA GLY A 90 1.23 -10.83 0.96
C GLY A 90 2.54 -11.59 1.04
N THR A 91 3.52 -11.19 0.23
CA THR A 91 4.82 -11.84 0.17
C THR A 91 5.93 -10.80 0.18
N VAL A 92 6.79 -10.87 1.19
CA VAL A 92 7.99 -10.05 1.25
C VAL A 92 9.10 -10.82 0.56
N ASP A 93 9.33 -10.54 -0.71
CA ASP A 93 10.27 -11.30 -1.56
C ASP A 93 11.59 -10.57 -1.81
N THR A 94 11.79 -9.43 -1.19
CA THR A 94 13.03 -8.66 -1.26
C THR A 94 13.45 -8.24 0.15
N PRO A 95 14.76 -7.99 0.38
CA PRO A 95 15.22 -7.49 1.68
C PRO A 95 14.85 -6.03 1.88
N VAL A 96 14.79 -5.60 3.15
CA VAL A 96 14.72 -4.18 3.49
C VAL A 96 16.08 -3.55 3.15
N ILE A 97 16.04 -2.45 2.41
CA ILE A 97 17.23 -1.73 2.00
C ILE A 97 17.34 -0.46 2.83
N ASP A 98 18.49 -0.28 3.47
CA ASP A 98 18.85 0.97 4.13
C ASP A 98 19.53 1.88 3.10
N MET A 99 18.89 3.02 2.81
CA MET A 99 19.38 3.94 1.79
C MET A 99 20.50 4.84 2.29
N GLY A 100 20.84 4.78 3.59
CA GLY A 100 21.98 5.50 4.15
C GLY A 100 21.70 6.91 4.64
N ASP A 101 20.51 7.46 4.42
CA ASP A 101 20.11 8.81 4.79
C ASP A 101 18.90 8.83 5.73
N GLY A 102 18.66 7.74 6.43
CA GLY A 102 17.51 7.58 7.34
C GLY A 102 16.30 6.97 6.69
N VAL A 103 16.36 6.67 5.39
CA VAL A 103 15.28 6.02 4.66
C VAL A 103 15.52 4.52 4.61
N ARG A 104 14.50 3.74 4.94
CA ARG A 104 14.44 2.30 4.66
C ARG A 104 13.33 2.03 3.68
N TYR A 105 13.56 1.05 2.83
CA TYR A 105 12.71 0.79 1.69
C TYR A 105 12.64 -0.72 1.42
N VAL A 106 11.44 -1.20 1.04
CA VAL A 106 11.24 -2.60 0.71
C VAL A 106 10.19 -2.74 -0.38
N ASN A 107 10.44 -3.64 -1.32
CA ASN A 107 9.47 -4.08 -2.32
C ASN A 107 8.81 -5.37 -1.85
N LEU A 108 7.53 -5.51 -2.14
CA LEU A 108 6.79 -6.72 -1.78
C LEU A 108 5.59 -6.90 -2.71
N LEU A 109 4.96 -8.06 -2.60
CA LEU A 109 3.69 -8.33 -3.27
C LEU A 109 2.56 -8.25 -2.24
N ASP A 110 1.48 -7.56 -2.59
CA ASP A 110 0.27 -7.57 -1.77
C ASP A 110 -0.46 -8.92 -1.91
N CYS A 111 -1.60 -9.08 -1.26
CA CYS A 111 -2.36 -10.34 -1.30
C CYS A 111 -2.99 -10.62 -2.66
N GLU A 112 -3.00 -9.65 -3.56
CA GLU A 112 -3.53 -9.76 -4.92
C GLU A 112 -2.44 -10.03 -5.96
N GLY A 113 -1.17 -9.98 -5.54
CA GLY A 113 -0.04 -10.11 -6.45
C GLY A 113 0.41 -8.79 -7.06
N ASN A 114 -0.12 -7.65 -6.62
CA ASN A 114 0.40 -6.36 -7.03
C ASN A 114 1.75 -6.11 -6.35
N ARG A 115 2.71 -5.61 -7.13
CA ARG A 115 3.97 -5.14 -6.54
C ARG A 115 3.79 -3.75 -5.99
N ILE A 116 4.08 -3.60 -4.70
CA ILE A 116 4.05 -2.33 -4.01
C ILE A 116 5.36 -2.14 -3.24
N ALA A 117 5.59 -0.95 -2.74
CA ALA A 117 6.72 -0.68 -1.86
C ALA A 117 6.25 -0.03 -0.58
N LEU A 118 7.01 -0.26 0.49
CA LEU A 118 6.86 0.47 1.75
C LEU A 118 8.17 1.17 2.05
N SER A 119 8.08 2.36 2.63
CA SER A 119 9.26 3.10 3.08
C SER A 119 9.01 3.74 4.43
N SER A 120 10.07 3.94 5.18
CA SER A 120 10.05 4.68 6.44
C SER A 120 11.22 5.64 6.49
N TYR A 121 11.09 6.66 7.30
CA TYR A 121 12.13 7.66 7.46
C TYR A 121 12.29 8.03 8.93
N GLU A 122 13.53 7.96 9.40
CA GLU A 122 13.90 8.51 10.69
C GLU A 122 15.22 9.27 10.48
N PRO A 123 15.29 10.54 10.91
CA PRO A 123 16.50 11.30 10.71
C PRO A 123 17.68 10.65 11.44
N LEU A 124 18.85 10.69 10.80
CA LEU A 124 20.07 10.20 11.42
C LEU A 124 20.41 11.08 12.62
N PRO A 125 21.02 10.49 13.68
CA PRO A 125 21.44 11.30 14.83
C PRO A 125 22.48 12.34 14.41
N GLU A 126 22.37 13.53 14.98
CA GLU A 126 23.38 14.58 14.79
C GLU A 126 24.67 14.19 15.51
N GLU A 127 25.81 14.45 14.88
CA GLU A 127 27.13 14.24 15.46
C GLU A 127 27.66 15.49 16.12
#